data_50dfe9ded13419fdb67a969d38cd8a7a
#
_entry.id   50dfe9ded13419fdb67a969d38cd8a7a
#
_cell.length_a   1.000
_cell.length_b   1.000
_cell.length_c   1.000
_cell.angle_alpha   90.00
_cell.angle_beta   90.00
_cell.angle_gamma   90.00
#
_symmetry.space_group_name_H-M   'P 1'
#
loop_
_entity.id
_entity.type
_entity.pdbx_description
1 polymer ?
#
loop_
_entity_poly.entity_id
_entity_poly.type
_entity_poly.pdbx_seq_one_letter_code
_entity_poly.pdbx_strand_id
1 'polypeptide(L)'
;MEKKENVSSLTANESERRQIADWKRKYGKVFCYEVDGEKLYFRQPDRKTLSAAGVIAKNDPMTYNEFVLKNSLLGGDSSLLDDNSVFYGLSQMMDELVSAKVGELKNL
;
A
#
# COMPACT_ATOMS: atom_id res chain seq x y z
N MET A 1 19.76 -16.79 24.87
CA MET A 1 18.96 -15.55 24.82
C MET A 1 18.86 -15.03 23.41
N GLU A 2 19.96 -14.56 22.87
CA GLU A 2 19.99 -14.08 21.50
C GLU A 2 19.50 -15.12 20.51
N LYS A 3 19.92 -16.35 20.70
CA LYS A 3 19.55 -17.47 19.86
C LYS A 3 18.03 -17.66 19.82
N LYS A 4 17.41 -17.56 20.99
CA LYS A 4 15.95 -17.70 21.12
C LYS A 4 15.22 -16.54 20.45
N GLU A 5 15.71 -15.33 20.62
CA GLU A 5 15.15 -14.16 19.98
C GLU A 5 15.29 -14.23 18.48
N ASN A 6 16.46 -14.70 18.00
CA ASN A 6 16.70 -14.87 16.56
C ASN A 6 15.74 -15.88 15.96
N VAL A 7 15.48 -16.98 16.67
CA VAL A 7 14.54 -17.99 16.19
C VAL A 7 13.13 -17.40 16.06
N SER A 8 12.70 -16.63 17.07
CA SER A 8 11.40 -15.97 17.01
C SER A 8 11.32 -14.97 15.86
N SER A 9 12.38 -14.19 15.67
CA SER A 9 12.45 -13.23 14.57
C SER A 9 12.38 -13.90 13.22
N LEU A 10 13.12 -15.02 13.05
CA LEU A 10 13.12 -15.77 11.80
C LEU A 10 11.73 -16.32 11.50
N THR A 11 11.05 -16.86 12.51
CA THR A 11 9.69 -17.39 12.33
C THR A 11 8.74 -16.30 11.90
N ALA A 12 8.80 -15.13 12.55
CA ALA A 12 7.97 -13.99 12.20
C ALA A 12 8.27 -13.51 10.79
N ASN A 13 9.56 -13.44 10.42
CA ASN A 13 9.98 -13.03 9.10
C ASN A 13 9.52 -14.02 8.02
N GLU A 14 9.54 -15.31 8.32
CA GLU A 14 9.03 -16.32 7.40
C GLU A 14 7.54 -16.17 7.15
N SER A 15 6.76 -15.97 8.20
CA SER A 15 5.32 -15.74 8.10
C SER A 15 5.02 -14.51 7.29
N GLU A 16 5.75 -13.43 7.55
CA GLU A 16 5.60 -12.18 6.83
C GLU A 16 5.95 -12.37 5.35
N ARG A 17 7.05 -13.05 5.04
CA ARG A 17 7.45 -13.32 3.66
C ARG A 17 6.41 -14.14 2.91
N ARG A 18 5.83 -15.15 3.56
CA ARG A 18 4.79 -15.98 2.96
C ARG A 18 3.56 -15.14 2.64
N GLN A 19 3.17 -14.31 3.58
CA GLN A 19 2.02 -13.43 3.40
C GLN A 19 2.25 -12.47 2.23
N ILE A 20 3.43 -11.87 2.16
CA ILE A 20 3.79 -10.98 1.05
C ILE A 20 3.78 -11.73 -0.28
N ALA A 21 4.35 -12.93 -0.30
CA ALA A 21 4.38 -13.76 -1.51
C ALA A 21 2.97 -14.09 -1.98
N ASP A 22 2.06 -14.41 -1.05
CA ASP A 22 0.67 -14.69 -1.38
C ASP A 22 -0.02 -13.47 -1.97
N TRP A 23 0.20 -12.30 -1.39
CA TRP A 23 -0.34 -11.05 -1.92
C TRP A 23 0.19 -10.75 -3.31
N LYS A 24 1.49 -10.96 -3.54
CA LYS A 24 2.10 -10.74 -4.85
C LYS A 24 1.50 -11.66 -5.92
N ARG A 25 1.24 -12.90 -5.56
CA ARG A 25 0.60 -13.84 -6.50
C ARG A 25 -0.82 -13.39 -6.85
N LYS A 26 -1.53 -12.86 -5.87
CA LYS A 26 -2.94 -12.49 -6.05
C LYS A 26 -3.11 -11.12 -6.69
N TYR A 27 -2.28 -10.16 -6.31
CA TYR A 27 -2.48 -8.76 -6.68
C TYR A 27 -1.39 -8.16 -7.57
N GLY A 28 -0.26 -8.85 -7.73
CA GLY A 28 0.88 -8.32 -8.46
C GLY A 28 1.79 -7.52 -7.54
N LYS A 29 1.94 -6.24 -7.81
CA LYS A 29 2.82 -5.40 -6.98
C LYS A 29 2.25 -5.19 -5.58
N VAL A 30 3.15 -5.30 -4.59
CA VAL A 30 2.83 -5.04 -3.18
C VAL A 30 3.84 -4.04 -2.65
N PHE A 31 3.36 -3.04 -1.92
CA PHE A 31 4.18 -2.00 -1.34
C PHE A 31 4.11 -2.08 0.17
N CYS A 32 5.21 -1.76 0.82
CA CYS A 32 5.26 -1.66 2.28
C CYS A 32 5.61 -0.22 2.65
N TYR A 33 4.76 0.40 3.45
CA TYR A 33 5.03 1.72 4.00
C TYR A 33 5.38 1.57 5.47
N GLU A 34 6.59 1.98 5.81
CA GLU A 34 7.09 1.89 7.18
C GLU A 34 7.11 3.26 7.82
N VAL A 35 6.49 3.38 8.99
CA VAL A 35 6.45 4.64 9.73
C VAL A 35 6.39 4.33 11.22
N ASP A 36 7.30 4.94 11.98
CA ASP A 36 7.37 4.79 13.45
C ASP A 36 7.38 3.32 13.90
N GLY A 37 8.11 2.48 13.18
CA GLY A 37 8.20 1.06 13.50
C GLY A 37 7.00 0.23 13.10
N GLU A 38 5.97 0.85 12.56
CA GLU A 38 4.78 0.17 12.06
C GLU A 38 4.86 -0.04 10.56
N LYS A 39 4.23 -1.11 10.06
CA LYS A 39 4.22 -1.43 8.64
C LYS A 39 2.80 -1.50 8.12
N LEU A 40 2.57 -0.84 6.99
CA LEU A 40 1.32 -0.94 6.25
C LEU A 40 1.63 -1.51 4.88
N TYR A 41 0.83 -2.47 4.46
CA TYR A 41 1.02 -3.12 3.15
C TYR A 41 -0.12 -2.75 2.23
N PHE A 42 0.24 -2.40 1.00
CA PHE A 42 -0.74 -1.99 -0.01
C PHE A 42 -0.53 -2.77 -1.29
N ARG A 43 -1.63 -3.07 -1.96
CA ARG A 43 -1.57 -3.50 -3.36
C ARG A 43 -1.56 -2.27 -4.26
N GLN A 44 -1.15 -2.43 -5.49
CA GLN A 44 -1.33 -1.39 -6.49
C GLN A 44 -2.83 -1.20 -6.73
N PRO A 45 -3.37 0.02 -6.63
CA PRO A 45 -4.78 0.24 -6.88
C PRO A 45 -5.13 -0.12 -8.33
N ASP A 46 -6.27 -0.78 -8.53
CA ASP A 46 -6.74 -1.07 -9.88
C ASP A 46 -7.60 0.08 -10.41
N ARG A 47 -7.92 0.02 -11.70
CA ARG A 47 -8.70 1.07 -12.36
C ARG A 47 -10.08 1.25 -11.73
N LYS A 48 -10.67 0.17 -11.25
CA LYS A 48 -11.96 0.19 -10.61
C LYS A 48 -11.94 1.02 -9.34
N THR A 49 -10.91 0.83 -8.52
CA THR A 49 -10.70 1.60 -7.29
C THR A 49 -10.50 3.07 -7.60
N LEU A 50 -9.65 3.38 -8.59
CA LEU A 50 -9.37 4.77 -8.97
C LEU A 50 -10.60 5.46 -9.53
N SER A 51 -11.37 4.74 -10.35
CA SER A 51 -12.60 5.27 -10.91
C SER A 51 -13.63 5.58 -9.82
N ALA A 52 -13.81 4.65 -8.89
CA ALA A 52 -14.72 4.86 -7.77
C ALA A 52 -14.27 6.02 -6.89
N ALA A 53 -12.97 6.13 -6.65
CA ALA A 53 -12.41 7.24 -5.88
C ALA A 53 -12.74 8.58 -6.52
N GLY A 54 -12.61 8.66 -7.84
CA GLY A 54 -12.91 9.89 -8.58
C GLY A 54 -14.38 10.30 -8.44
N VAL A 55 -15.28 9.33 -8.50
CA VAL A 55 -16.72 9.60 -8.34
C VAL A 55 -17.06 10.05 -6.93
N ILE A 56 -16.53 9.36 -5.93
CA ILE A 56 -16.81 9.63 -4.52
C ILE A 56 -16.21 10.95 -4.07
N ALA A 57 -14.98 11.19 -4.46
CA ALA A 57 -14.22 12.37 -4.01
C ALA A 57 -14.64 13.64 -4.74
N LYS A 58 -15.19 13.51 -5.94
CA LYS A 58 -15.47 14.63 -6.81
C LYS A 58 -14.18 15.42 -7.04
N ASN A 59 -14.00 16.58 -6.46
CA ASN A 59 -12.80 17.38 -6.65
C ASN A 59 -11.97 17.53 -5.37
N ASP A 60 -12.14 16.62 -4.43
CA ASP A 60 -11.43 16.67 -3.15
C ASP A 60 -10.27 15.65 -3.16
N PRO A 61 -9.01 16.12 -3.31
CA PRO A 61 -7.86 15.21 -3.36
C PRO A 61 -7.68 14.39 -2.08
N MET A 62 -8.02 14.93 -0.93
CA MET A 62 -7.87 14.22 0.34
C MET A 62 -8.84 13.06 0.43
N THR A 63 -10.08 13.28 0.02
CA THR A 63 -11.09 12.21 -0.02
C THR A 63 -10.71 11.15 -1.04
N TYR A 64 -10.16 11.56 -2.18
CA TYR A 64 -9.65 10.65 -3.20
C TYR A 64 -8.57 9.75 -2.62
N ASN A 65 -7.55 10.35 -2.00
CA ASN A 65 -6.44 9.60 -1.42
C ASN A 65 -6.91 8.64 -0.34
N GLU A 66 -7.81 9.10 0.53
CA GLU A 66 -8.35 8.26 1.60
C GLU A 66 -9.05 7.02 1.04
N PHE A 67 -9.89 7.20 0.04
CA PHE A 67 -10.60 6.08 -0.58
C PHE A 67 -9.62 5.09 -1.19
N VAL A 68 -8.64 5.58 -1.96
CA VAL A 68 -7.66 4.72 -2.61
C VAL A 68 -6.84 3.95 -1.58
N LEU A 69 -6.36 4.63 -0.55
CA LEU A 69 -5.51 3.98 0.47
C LEU A 69 -6.30 2.94 1.26
N LYS A 70 -7.50 3.26 1.69
CA LYS A 70 -8.33 2.32 2.45
C LYS A 70 -8.70 1.08 1.64
N ASN A 71 -8.94 1.25 0.36
CA ASN A 71 -9.33 0.12 -0.51
C ASN A 71 -8.13 -0.65 -1.07
N SER A 72 -6.93 -0.15 -0.88
CA SER A 72 -5.70 -0.82 -1.33
C SER A 72 -4.92 -1.45 -0.20
N LEU A 73 -5.32 -1.23 1.04
CA LEU A 73 -4.64 -1.75 2.22
C LEU A 73 -4.83 -3.27 2.32
N LEU A 74 -3.72 -3.99 2.41
CA LEU A 74 -3.72 -5.45 2.53
C LEU A 74 -3.46 -5.91 3.96
N GLY A 75 -2.65 -5.18 4.70
CA GLY A 75 -2.30 -5.56 6.06
C GLY A 75 -1.69 -4.42 6.84
N GLY A 76 -1.60 -4.64 8.15
CA GLY A 76 -1.16 -3.62 9.09
C GLY A 76 -2.35 -3.02 9.83
N ASP A 77 -2.07 -2.10 10.72
CA ASP A 77 -3.10 -1.45 11.53
C ASP A 77 -3.78 -0.33 10.75
N SER A 78 -5.00 -0.57 10.32
CA SER A 78 -5.75 0.39 9.52
C SER A 78 -6.04 1.70 10.26
N SER A 79 -5.99 1.70 11.59
CA SER A 79 -6.20 2.92 12.36
C SER A 79 -5.09 3.95 12.14
N LEU A 80 -3.93 3.52 11.63
CA LEU A 80 -2.86 4.44 11.28
C LEU A 80 -3.27 5.40 10.16
N LEU A 81 -4.23 5.01 9.32
CA LEU A 81 -4.75 5.90 8.28
C LEU A 81 -5.58 7.06 8.84
N ASP A 82 -6.01 6.94 10.09
CA ASP A 82 -6.75 7.99 10.77
C ASP A 82 -5.81 9.02 11.43
N ASP A 83 -4.52 8.72 11.50
CA ASP A 83 -3.50 9.66 11.95
C ASP A 83 -3.17 10.61 10.80
N ASN A 84 -3.43 11.90 10.99
CA ASN A 84 -3.23 12.88 9.95
C ASN A 84 -1.80 12.92 9.43
N SER A 85 -0.81 12.82 10.30
CA SER A 85 0.60 12.86 9.90
C SER A 85 0.98 11.66 9.03
N VAL A 86 0.49 10.47 9.39
CA VAL A 86 0.70 9.26 8.59
C VAL A 86 0.00 9.40 7.25
N PHE A 87 -1.23 9.88 7.26
CA PHE A 87 -2.01 10.08 6.05
C PHE A 87 -1.34 11.07 5.08
N TYR A 88 -0.82 12.17 5.60
CA TYR A 88 -0.13 13.14 4.76
C TYR A 88 1.13 12.55 4.13
N GLY A 89 1.88 11.75 4.89
CA GLY A 89 3.06 11.06 4.36
C GLY A 89 2.69 10.09 3.24
N LEU A 90 1.65 9.30 3.45
CA LEU A 90 1.16 8.35 2.44
C LEU A 90 0.64 9.08 1.20
N SER A 91 -0.02 10.22 1.40
CA SER A 91 -0.53 11.02 0.28
C SER A 91 0.58 11.48 -0.65
N GLN A 92 1.78 11.71 -0.11
CA GLN A 92 2.94 12.07 -0.93
C GLN A 92 3.47 10.90 -1.75
N MET A 93 3.13 9.68 -1.37
CA MET A 93 3.58 8.45 -2.05
C MET A 93 2.57 7.92 -3.06
N MET A 94 1.46 8.63 -3.28
CA MET A 94 0.40 8.16 -4.17
C MET A 94 0.88 7.88 -5.60
N ASP A 95 1.78 8.71 -6.11
CA ASP A 95 2.31 8.52 -7.47
C ASP A 95 3.07 7.21 -7.60
N GLU A 96 3.83 6.84 -6.57
CA GLU A 96 4.55 5.56 -6.57
C GLU A 96 3.58 4.39 -6.48
N LEU A 97 2.56 4.53 -5.65
CA LEU A 97 1.57 3.47 -5.46
C LEU A 97 0.79 3.19 -6.75
N VAL A 98 0.49 4.23 -7.51
CA VAL A 98 -0.27 4.10 -8.75
C VAL A 98 0.63 3.79 -9.96
N SER A 99 1.90 3.92 -9.84
CA SER A 99 2.94 3.85 -10.89
C SER A 99 2.50 3.31 -12.26
N ALA A 100 2.74 4.12 -13.29
CA ALA A 100 2.34 3.78 -14.66
C ALA A 100 3.51 3.21 -15.45
N LYS A 101 3.19 2.29 -16.38
CA LYS A 101 4.13 1.90 -17.43
C LYS A 101 3.88 2.85 -18.60
N VAL A 102 4.83 3.75 -18.79
CA VAL A 102 4.72 4.73 -19.87
C VAL A 102 5.44 4.20 -21.09
N GLY A 103 4.70 4.05 -22.16
CA GLY A 103 5.25 3.65 -23.45
C GLY A 103 5.47 4.83 -24.35
N GLU A 104 5.79 4.55 -25.59
CA GLU A 104 6.02 5.55 -26.61
C GLU A 104 4.87 5.53 -27.60
N LEU A 105 4.23 6.68 -27.78
CA LEU A 105 3.14 6.81 -28.76
C LEU A 105 3.74 7.34 -30.07
N LYS A 106 3.62 6.54 -31.12
CA LYS A 106 4.17 6.90 -32.43
C LYS A 106 3.04 7.18 -33.41
N ASN A 107 3.24 8.22 -34.21
CA ASN A 107 2.35 8.49 -35.34
C ASN A 107 2.90 7.75 -36.55
N LEU A 108 2.10 6.86 -37.11
CA LEU A 108 2.49 6.02 -38.26
C LEU A 108 2.17 6.67 -39.60
#